data_6cc377a64009146eb2a3a01a1bb5a8f7
#
_entry.id   6cc377a64009146eb2a3a01a1bb5a8f7
#
_cell.length_a   1.000
_cell.length_b   1.000
_cell.length_c   1.000
_cell.angle_alpha   90.00
_cell.angle_beta   90.00
_cell.angle_gamma   90.00
#
_symmetry.space_group_name_H-M   'P 1'
#
loop_
_entity.id
_entity.type
_entity.pdbx_description
1 polymer ?
#
loop_
_entity_poly.entity_id
_entity_poly.type
_entity_poly.pdbx_seq_one_letter_code
_entity_poly.pdbx_strand_id
1 'polypeptide(L)'
;MSPLRRPLQRRLPLPGQRLVTLTALTPLLLLGACAGEDALNTDEPSDDSGGGQVVIGGQNYAEMQIMSEMYKALLAADGFDVKLTLVESRDVYTPEMQDGNVDVSADYLSSMTEFLNKQENGADAETVASPDPEATLEELKKLAEPTGIEPLEPAEAQNANAFAVTREFAEQNDLKTMSDLAELGEPVTLAAAEDCSQRSDCKLGLEEVYGLEISKVEPLGFGTTGTKDALKSGEVDLGQVGTSDATLETEDLVLLEDDKELQNAENLVPMVNSGFLAENPKVADTLNEMSSGLTTEDLADMIGKVDLKRELPEDVAREYLDGKGLI
;
A
#
# COMPACT_ATOMS: atom_id res chain seq x y z
N MET A 1 -2.20 -28.70 -50.74
CA MET A 1 -1.66 -27.99 -51.90
C MET A 1 -2.60 -26.85 -52.23
N SER A 2 -2.22 -25.64 -51.89
CA SER A 2 -2.64 -24.37 -52.49
C SER A 2 -2.08 -23.23 -51.62
N PRO A 3 -1.44 -22.22 -52.21
CA PRO A 3 -0.58 -21.27 -51.45
C PRO A 3 -1.32 -20.02 -51.01
N LEU A 4 -0.94 -19.57 -49.85
CA LEU A 4 -1.35 -18.32 -49.22
C LEU A 4 -0.84 -17.08 -50.00
N ARG A 5 -1.74 -16.18 -50.35
CA ARG A 5 -1.44 -14.87 -50.92
C ARG A 5 -1.26 -13.84 -49.81
N ARG A 6 -0.12 -13.15 -49.77
CA ARG A 6 0.17 -11.92 -49.01
C ARG A 6 -0.50 -10.73 -49.67
N PRO A 7 -1.10 -9.76 -48.96
CA PRO A 7 -1.42 -8.48 -49.57
C PRO A 7 -0.28 -7.46 -49.42
N LEU A 8 -0.13 -6.66 -50.48
CA LEU A 8 0.85 -5.62 -50.68
C LEU A 8 0.70 -4.42 -49.75
N GLN A 9 1.80 -3.93 -49.22
CA GLN A 9 1.95 -2.61 -48.60
C GLN A 9 1.87 -1.51 -49.66
N ARG A 10 0.91 -0.61 -49.52
CA ARG A 10 0.88 0.67 -50.25
C ARG A 10 1.64 1.73 -49.46
N ARG A 11 2.72 2.23 -50.06
CA ARG A 11 3.44 3.45 -49.66
C ARG A 11 2.65 4.67 -50.16
N LEU A 12 2.42 5.67 -49.31
CA LEU A 12 1.95 6.99 -49.65
C LEU A 12 3.12 7.98 -49.58
N PRO A 13 3.16 8.98 -50.47
CA PRO A 13 4.30 9.91 -50.60
C PRO A 13 4.16 11.12 -49.67
N LEU A 14 5.32 11.64 -49.25
CA LEU A 14 5.47 12.88 -48.48
C LEU A 14 5.34 14.12 -49.42
N PRO A 15 4.74 15.22 -48.98
CA PRO A 15 4.92 16.50 -49.65
C PRO A 15 5.89 17.45 -48.92
N GLY A 16 6.83 17.87 -49.66
CA GLY A 16 7.49 19.15 -49.90
C GLY A 16 7.69 20.16 -48.77
N GLN A 17 8.96 20.37 -48.45
CA GLN A 17 9.49 21.54 -47.74
C GLN A 17 9.19 22.84 -48.50
N ARG A 18 8.74 23.87 -47.77
CA ARG A 18 8.90 25.28 -48.20
C ARG A 18 9.65 26.04 -47.11
N LEU A 19 10.86 26.41 -47.51
CA LEU A 19 11.75 27.35 -46.85
C LEU A 19 11.16 28.76 -47.03
N VAL A 20 10.96 29.51 -45.96
CA VAL A 20 10.75 30.97 -46.02
C VAL A 20 11.72 31.61 -45.02
N THR A 21 12.76 32.18 -45.64
CA THR A 21 13.66 33.15 -45.01
C THR A 21 12.98 34.52 -44.94
N LEU A 22 12.99 35.15 -43.76
CA LEU A 22 12.84 36.59 -43.70
C LEU A 22 13.78 37.18 -42.65
N THR A 23 14.55 38.10 -43.17
CA THR A 23 15.66 38.87 -42.58
C THR A 23 15.14 40.12 -41.83
N ALA A 24 15.89 40.47 -40.76
CA ALA A 24 16.26 41.82 -40.30
C ALA A 24 15.23 42.73 -39.64
N LEU A 25 15.46 43.24 -38.48
CA LEU A 25 16.02 44.56 -38.17
C LEU A 25 16.01 44.83 -36.69
N THR A 26 17.20 45.07 -36.13
CA THR A 26 17.40 45.73 -34.83
C THR A 26 17.07 47.23 -34.94
N PRO A 27 16.67 47.92 -33.89
CA PRO A 27 17.43 49.07 -33.45
C PRO A 27 17.84 49.04 -31.96
N LEU A 28 19.08 49.40 -31.80
CA LEU A 28 19.77 49.81 -30.60
C LEU A 28 19.24 51.19 -30.15
N LEU A 29 18.88 51.37 -28.89
CA LEU A 29 18.79 52.68 -28.22
C LEU A 29 19.39 52.59 -26.84
N LEU A 30 20.56 53.22 -26.72
CA LEU A 30 21.22 53.64 -25.45
C LEU A 30 20.57 54.88 -24.89
N LEU A 31 20.70 55.04 -23.60
CA LEU A 31 20.69 56.21 -22.69
C LEU A 31 19.71 55.97 -21.54
N GLY A 32 20.03 56.06 -20.30
CA GLY A 32 20.93 56.91 -19.56
C GLY A 32 21.01 56.50 -18.11
N ALA A 33 22.17 56.69 -17.55
CA ALA A 33 22.49 56.53 -16.17
C ALA A 33 21.87 57.63 -15.28
N CYS A 34 21.38 57.28 -14.12
CA CYS A 34 21.43 58.17 -12.96
C CYS A 34 21.58 57.33 -11.68
N ALA A 35 22.60 57.64 -10.94
CA ALA A 35 22.95 57.10 -9.67
C ALA A 35 21.93 57.46 -8.56
N GLY A 36 21.72 56.55 -7.66
CA GLY A 36 21.10 56.76 -6.36
C GLY A 36 21.60 55.66 -5.46
N GLU A 37 22.55 56.01 -4.60
CA GLU A 37 23.04 55.20 -3.49
C GLU A 37 21.99 55.11 -2.41
N ASP A 38 22.09 54.02 -1.60
CA ASP A 38 21.36 53.74 -0.37
C ASP A 38 19.96 53.11 -0.50
N ALA A 39 19.97 51.80 -0.71
CA ALA A 39 18.95 50.93 -0.15
C ALA A 39 19.65 49.76 0.55
N LEU A 40 19.54 49.79 1.83
CA LEU A 40 19.94 48.83 2.85
C LEU A 40 19.78 47.38 2.39
N ASN A 41 20.87 46.63 2.45
CA ASN A 41 20.87 45.18 2.54
C ASN A 41 20.01 44.78 3.74
N THR A 42 18.79 44.47 3.51
CA THR A 42 18.05 43.52 4.34
C THR A 42 18.19 42.17 3.67
N ASP A 43 19.22 41.43 4.04
CA ASP A 43 19.20 40.00 3.97
C ASP A 43 18.07 39.53 4.91
N GLU A 44 16.83 39.62 4.45
CA GLU A 44 15.80 38.72 4.95
C GLU A 44 16.17 37.35 4.38
N PRO A 45 16.33 36.34 5.24
CA PRO A 45 16.34 34.97 4.70
C PRO A 45 15.03 34.80 3.95
N SER A 46 15.11 34.62 2.67
CA SER A 46 13.99 34.08 1.91
C SER A 46 13.67 32.74 2.59
N ASP A 47 12.57 32.72 3.31
CA ASP A 47 11.92 31.52 3.77
C ASP A 47 11.42 30.83 2.48
N ASP A 48 12.35 30.13 1.82
CA ASP A 48 12.07 29.25 0.70
C ASP A 48 11.53 27.93 1.29
N SER A 49 10.36 28.06 1.92
CA SER A 49 9.58 26.95 2.47
C SER A 49 8.73 26.27 1.38
N GLY A 50 9.13 26.37 0.13
CA GLY A 50 8.59 25.56 -0.94
C GLY A 50 9.30 24.20 -0.95
N GLY A 51 8.68 23.15 -0.43
CA GLY A 51 9.09 21.79 -0.68
C GLY A 51 9.22 21.58 -2.20
N GLY A 52 10.24 20.83 -2.65
CA GLY A 52 10.39 20.48 -4.07
C GLY A 52 9.22 19.64 -4.57
N GLN A 53 9.38 19.03 -5.74
CA GLN A 53 8.44 18.02 -6.22
C GLN A 53 8.68 16.71 -5.48
N VAL A 54 7.59 16.01 -5.11
CA VAL A 54 7.62 14.64 -4.55
C VAL A 54 6.72 13.72 -5.36
N VAL A 55 7.20 12.53 -5.67
CA VAL A 55 6.45 11.49 -6.37
C VAL A 55 6.08 10.40 -5.37
N ILE A 56 4.79 10.21 -5.15
CA ILE A 56 4.26 9.11 -4.35
C ILE A 56 3.88 7.98 -5.30
N GLY A 57 4.49 6.82 -5.12
CA GLY A 57 4.14 5.57 -5.80
C GLY A 57 3.30 4.65 -4.92
N GLY A 58 2.80 3.56 -5.50
CA GLY A 58 2.09 2.53 -4.75
C GLY A 58 1.20 1.67 -5.62
N GLN A 59 0.52 0.72 -5.00
CA GLN A 59 -0.43 -0.16 -5.66
C GLN A 59 -1.79 0.52 -5.83
N ASN A 60 -2.55 0.10 -6.87
CA ASN A 60 -3.79 0.77 -7.26
C ASN A 60 -5.03 0.00 -6.79
N TYR A 61 -5.27 -0.08 -5.49
CA TYR A 61 -6.51 -0.56 -4.88
C TYR A 61 -6.91 0.35 -3.70
N ALA A 62 -8.14 0.25 -3.23
CA ALA A 62 -8.77 1.25 -2.34
C ALA A 62 -7.89 1.65 -1.15
N GLU A 63 -7.35 0.70 -0.40
CA GLU A 63 -6.51 0.96 0.76
C GLU A 63 -5.25 1.76 0.40
N MET A 64 -4.52 1.33 -0.63
CA MET A 64 -3.30 2.04 -1.06
C MET A 64 -3.60 3.38 -1.73
N GLN A 65 -4.76 3.55 -2.34
CA GLN A 65 -5.23 4.87 -2.81
C GLN A 65 -5.47 5.81 -1.62
N ILE A 66 -6.13 5.34 -0.55
CA ILE A 66 -6.37 6.12 0.66
C ILE A 66 -5.03 6.52 1.29
N MET A 67 -4.11 5.57 1.49
CA MET A 67 -2.79 5.84 2.07
C MET A 67 -1.99 6.85 1.23
N SER A 68 -2.00 6.70 -0.10
CA SER A 68 -1.31 7.61 -1.01
C SER A 68 -1.91 9.03 -0.98
N GLU A 69 -3.22 9.15 -0.88
CA GLU A 69 -3.89 10.46 -0.73
C GLU A 69 -3.64 11.08 0.65
N MET A 70 -3.51 10.26 1.72
CA MET A 70 -3.10 10.77 3.04
C MET A 70 -1.68 11.34 2.98
N TYR A 71 -0.71 10.60 2.43
CA TYR A 71 0.66 11.10 2.27
C TYR A 71 0.71 12.35 1.38
N LYS A 72 -0.07 12.39 0.29
CA LYS A 72 -0.19 13.56 -0.58
C LYS A 72 -0.71 14.78 0.18
N ALA A 73 -1.76 14.63 1.00
CA ALA A 73 -2.33 15.74 1.75
C ALA A 73 -1.34 16.29 2.78
N LEU A 74 -0.64 15.42 3.51
CA LEU A 74 0.36 15.78 4.51
C LEU A 74 1.56 16.49 3.86
N LEU A 75 2.15 15.91 2.82
CA LEU A 75 3.32 16.50 2.16
C LEU A 75 2.97 17.79 1.39
N ALA A 76 1.74 17.91 0.87
CA ALA A 76 1.26 19.17 0.30
C ALA A 76 1.10 20.27 1.38
N ALA A 77 0.68 19.91 2.60
CA ALA A 77 0.62 20.82 3.73
C ALA A 77 2.03 21.29 4.16
N ASP A 78 3.05 20.42 4.02
CA ASP A 78 4.47 20.73 4.21
C ASP A 78 5.08 21.56 3.06
N GLY A 79 4.30 21.87 2.00
CA GLY A 79 4.69 22.73 0.89
C GLY A 79 5.26 22.03 -0.33
N PHE A 80 5.18 20.69 -0.41
CA PHE A 80 5.62 19.94 -1.60
C PHE A 80 4.61 20.02 -2.74
N ASP A 81 5.10 19.99 -3.99
CA ASP A 81 4.30 19.70 -5.19
C ASP A 81 4.21 18.19 -5.39
N VAL A 82 3.07 17.59 -5.06
CA VAL A 82 2.90 16.15 -4.96
C VAL A 82 2.29 15.55 -6.21
N LYS A 83 2.95 14.52 -6.76
CA LYS A 83 2.45 13.71 -7.87
C LYS A 83 2.19 12.28 -7.40
N LEU A 84 1.01 11.72 -7.70
CA LEU A 84 0.68 10.31 -7.50
C LEU A 84 0.95 9.49 -8.77
N THR A 85 1.54 8.30 -8.58
CA THR A 85 1.77 7.30 -9.63
C THR A 85 1.44 5.92 -9.06
N LEU A 86 0.18 5.48 -9.24
CA LEU A 86 -0.27 4.18 -8.76
C LEU A 86 -0.23 3.14 -9.87
N VAL A 87 0.22 1.94 -9.56
CA VAL A 87 0.46 0.83 -10.49
C VAL A 87 -0.15 -0.47 -9.98
N GLU A 88 -0.14 -1.52 -10.81
CA GLU A 88 -0.81 -2.78 -10.48
C GLU A 88 -0.13 -3.58 -9.35
N SER A 89 1.21 -3.49 -9.22
CA SER A 89 1.95 -4.33 -8.29
C SER A 89 3.22 -3.68 -7.74
N ARG A 90 3.71 -4.22 -6.63
CA ARG A 90 4.98 -3.86 -5.99
C ARG A 90 6.18 -3.99 -6.92
N ASP A 91 6.21 -5.01 -7.75
CA ASP A 91 7.27 -5.25 -8.74
C ASP A 91 7.49 -4.08 -9.71
N VAL A 92 6.48 -3.22 -9.90
CA VAL A 92 6.54 -2.09 -10.82
C VAL A 92 7.06 -0.83 -10.13
N TYR A 93 6.56 -0.49 -8.92
CA TYR A 93 6.97 0.77 -8.28
C TYR A 93 8.26 0.65 -7.46
N THR A 94 8.59 -0.53 -6.92
CA THR A 94 9.81 -0.67 -6.08
C THR A 94 11.09 -0.39 -6.85
N PRO A 95 11.30 -0.89 -8.09
CA PRO A 95 12.46 -0.50 -8.89
C PRO A 95 12.53 1.01 -9.16
N GLU A 96 11.39 1.66 -9.42
CA GLU A 96 11.33 3.11 -9.62
C GLU A 96 11.70 3.88 -8.33
N MET A 97 11.36 3.33 -7.15
CA MET A 97 11.79 3.89 -5.86
C MET A 97 13.30 3.70 -5.64
N GLN A 98 13.85 2.53 -5.97
CA GLN A 98 15.30 2.27 -5.91
C GLN A 98 16.09 3.20 -6.84
N ASP A 99 15.55 3.53 -8.01
CA ASP A 99 16.14 4.43 -8.99
C ASP A 99 15.89 5.93 -8.68
N GLY A 100 15.12 6.26 -7.64
CA GLY A 100 14.79 7.64 -7.24
C GLY A 100 13.76 8.33 -8.14
N ASN A 101 12.94 7.57 -8.87
CA ASN A 101 11.81 8.09 -9.66
C ASN A 101 10.50 8.10 -8.86
N VAL A 102 10.46 7.39 -7.74
CA VAL A 102 9.41 7.40 -6.71
C VAL A 102 10.08 7.70 -5.38
N ASP A 103 9.57 8.70 -4.67
CA ASP A 103 10.17 9.19 -3.43
C ASP A 103 9.54 8.55 -2.19
N VAL A 104 8.22 8.32 -2.20
CA VAL A 104 7.46 7.80 -1.06
C VAL A 104 6.46 6.76 -1.53
N SER A 105 6.22 5.72 -0.71
CA SER A 105 5.14 4.76 -0.92
C SER A 105 4.62 4.25 0.43
N ALA A 106 3.37 3.80 0.47
CA ALA A 106 2.88 2.92 1.54
C ALA A 106 3.04 1.47 1.11
N ASP A 107 3.44 0.62 2.05
CA ASP A 107 3.48 -0.83 1.83
C ASP A 107 3.21 -1.57 3.14
N TYR A 108 3.24 -2.90 3.09
CA TYR A 108 3.08 -3.77 4.24
C TYR A 108 4.41 -4.33 4.70
N LEU A 109 4.60 -4.38 6.01
CA LEU A 109 5.85 -4.71 6.66
C LEU A 109 6.39 -6.08 6.21
N SER A 110 5.66 -7.17 6.43
CA SER A 110 6.12 -8.51 6.05
C SER A 110 6.17 -8.72 4.54
N SER A 111 5.16 -8.22 3.83
CA SER A 111 5.10 -8.36 2.37
C SER A 111 6.29 -7.70 1.68
N MET A 112 6.70 -6.50 2.11
CA MET A 112 7.88 -5.81 1.56
C MET A 112 9.17 -6.50 1.99
N THR A 113 9.25 -6.96 3.24
CA THR A 113 10.40 -7.72 3.73
C THR A 113 10.65 -8.96 2.86
N GLU A 114 9.60 -9.76 2.62
CA GLU A 114 9.72 -10.97 1.81
C GLU A 114 9.97 -10.68 0.32
N PHE A 115 9.46 -9.57 -0.19
CA PHE A 115 9.74 -9.12 -1.54
C PHE A 115 11.24 -8.82 -1.72
N LEU A 116 11.82 -8.02 -0.84
CA LEU A 116 13.24 -7.67 -0.89
C LEU A 116 14.13 -8.89 -0.57
N ASN A 117 13.72 -9.76 0.36
CA ASN A 117 14.41 -11.03 0.65
C ASN A 117 14.52 -11.90 -0.61
N LYS A 118 13.43 -12.08 -1.35
CA LYS A 118 13.44 -12.85 -2.60
C LYS A 118 14.22 -12.16 -3.72
N GLN A 119 14.22 -10.83 -3.75
CA GLN A 119 15.02 -10.07 -4.72
C GLN A 119 16.53 -10.28 -4.48
N GLU A 120 16.97 -10.28 -3.23
CA GLU A 120 18.39 -10.45 -2.86
C GLU A 120 18.83 -11.92 -2.88
N ASN A 121 18.03 -12.82 -2.28
CA ASN A 121 18.43 -14.20 -1.98
C ASN A 121 17.82 -15.25 -2.93
N GLY A 122 16.97 -14.80 -3.90
CA GLY A 122 16.34 -15.68 -4.87
C GLY A 122 14.90 -16.07 -4.49
N ALA A 123 14.15 -16.58 -5.48
CA ALA A 123 12.72 -16.88 -5.33
C ALA A 123 12.41 -17.96 -4.27
N ASP A 124 13.38 -18.83 -3.99
CA ASP A 124 13.27 -19.94 -3.02
C ASP A 124 13.87 -19.57 -1.64
N ALA A 125 14.12 -18.26 -1.37
CA ALA A 125 14.62 -17.81 -0.07
C ALA A 125 13.66 -18.21 1.06
N GLU A 126 14.23 -18.63 2.19
CA GLU A 126 13.43 -18.89 3.40
C GLU A 126 12.80 -17.58 3.91
N THR A 127 11.59 -17.68 4.46
CA THR A 127 10.87 -16.54 5.06
C THR A 127 11.64 -15.98 6.24
N VAL A 128 11.82 -14.67 6.28
CA VAL A 128 12.49 -13.92 7.35
C VAL A 128 11.54 -13.01 8.12
N ALA A 129 10.38 -12.70 7.56
CA ALA A 129 9.32 -11.99 8.26
C ALA A 129 8.72 -12.87 9.37
N SER A 130 8.22 -12.24 10.42
CA SER A 130 7.67 -12.90 11.60
C SER A 130 6.38 -12.21 12.08
N PRO A 131 5.67 -12.80 13.04
CA PRO A 131 4.55 -12.13 13.71
C PRO A 131 4.95 -10.90 14.53
N ASP A 132 6.22 -10.81 14.93
CA ASP A 132 6.78 -9.68 15.68
C ASP A 132 7.08 -8.50 14.72
N PRO A 133 6.37 -7.37 14.83
CA PRO A 133 6.58 -6.23 13.93
C PRO A 133 7.94 -5.55 14.13
N GLU A 134 8.49 -5.53 15.36
CA GLU A 134 9.81 -4.93 15.61
C GLU A 134 10.92 -5.78 14.96
N ALA A 135 10.87 -7.10 15.13
CA ALA A 135 11.83 -8.01 14.51
C ALA A 135 11.73 -7.96 12.97
N THR A 136 10.51 -7.92 12.43
CA THR A 136 10.29 -7.83 10.98
C THR A 136 10.78 -6.49 10.41
N LEU A 137 10.58 -5.38 11.14
CA LEU A 137 11.10 -4.06 10.74
C LEU A 137 12.64 -4.04 10.72
N GLU A 138 13.29 -4.68 11.68
CA GLU A 138 14.76 -4.80 11.68
C GLU A 138 15.27 -5.56 10.45
N GLU A 139 14.60 -6.66 10.06
CA GLU A 139 14.94 -7.40 8.84
C GLU A 139 14.64 -6.58 7.58
N LEU A 140 13.50 -5.89 7.54
CA LEU A 140 13.18 -4.98 6.43
C LEU A 140 14.25 -3.90 6.26
N LYS A 141 14.66 -3.23 7.34
CA LYS A 141 15.71 -2.19 7.31
C LYS A 141 17.03 -2.74 6.76
N LYS A 142 17.44 -3.96 7.16
CA LYS A 142 18.66 -4.61 6.63
C LYS A 142 18.58 -4.90 5.13
N LEU A 143 17.44 -5.41 4.66
CA LEU A 143 17.22 -5.74 3.25
C LEU A 143 17.05 -4.49 2.38
N ALA A 144 16.49 -3.42 2.93
CA ALA A 144 16.22 -2.18 2.21
C ALA A 144 17.45 -1.26 2.11
N GLU A 145 18.37 -1.25 3.10
CA GLU A 145 19.56 -0.39 3.13
C GLU A 145 20.37 -0.41 1.82
N PRO A 146 20.74 -1.58 1.25
CA PRO A 146 21.52 -1.62 0.02
C PRO A 146 20.72 -1.19 -1.22
N THR A 147 19.41 -1.08 -1.14
CA THR A 147 18.52 -0.74 -2.26
C THR A 147 18.21 0.75 -2.37
N GLY A 148 18.66 1.55 -1.39
CA GLY A 148 18.35 2.98 -1.35
C GLY A 148 16.92 3.31 -0.91
N ILE A 149 16.25 2.37 -0.23
CA ILE A 149 14.94 2.56 0.37
C ILE A 149 15.08 2.57 1.90
N GLU A 150 14.38 3.48 2.56
CA GLU A 150 14.35 3.58 4.02
C GLU A 150 12.93 3.34 4.53
N PRO A 151 12.68 2.23 5.23
CA PRO A 151 11.44 1.99 5.95
C PRO A 151 11.37 2.88 7.19
N LEU A 152 10.25 3.58 7.36
CA LEU A 152 9.97 4.37 8.57
C LEU A 152 9.27 3.51 9.63
N GLU A 153 8.71 4.17 10.67
CA GLU A 153 8.01 3.44 11.74
C GLU A 153 6.64 2.95 11.24
N PRO A 154 6.32 1.65 11.42
CA PRO A 154 5.04 1.10 10.99
C PRO A 154 3.89 1.62 11.85
N ALA A 155 2.69 1.66 11.27
CA ALA A 155 1.46 1.92 11.98
C ALA A 155 1.03 0.70 12.83
N GLU A 156 0.10 0.92 13.78
CA GLU A 156 -0.65 -0.19 14.39
C GLU A 156 -1.58 -0.85 13.35
N ALA A 157 -2.08 -0.04 12.40
CA ALA A 157 -2.94 -0.53 11.32
C ALA A 157 -2.25 -1.60 10.49
N GLN A 158 -2.95 -2.71 10.27
CA GLN A 158 -2.49 -3.85 9.48
C GLN A 158 -3.60 -4.42 8.61
N ASN A 159 -3.19 -5.08 7.53
CA ASN A 159 -4.07 -5.90 6.70
C ASN A 159 -3.49 -7.31 6.59
N ALA A 160 -3.47 -8.00 7.71
CA ALA A 160 -3.01 -9.38 7.81
C ALA A 160 -4.08 -10.36 7.31
N ASN A 161 -3.63 -11.55 6.91
CA ASN A 161 -4.51 -12.69 6.70
C ASN A 161 -5.20 -13.03 8.04
N ALA A 162 -6.51 -13.29 7.98
CA ALA A 162 -7.32 -13.54 9.15
C ALA A 162 -8.45 -14.52 8.84
N PHE A 163 -9.14 -14.98 9.86
CA PHE A 163 -10.23 -15.93 9.72
C PHE A 163 -11.48 -15.44 10.44
N ALA A 164 -12.62 -15.58 9.77
CA ALA A 164 -13.92 -15.15 10.27
C ALA A 164 -14.89 -16.32 10.35
N VAL A 165 -15.82 -16.17 11.29
CA VAL A 165 -17.01 -17.03 11.44
C VAL A 165 -18.26 -16.16 11.43
N THR A 166 -19.46 -16.76 11.35
CA THR A 166 -20.70 -15.99 11.56
C THR A 166 -20.82 -15.53 13.00
N ARG A 167 -21.39 -14.35 13.22
CA ARG A 167 -21.66 -13.82 14.58
C ARG A 167 -22.51 -14.80 15.38
N GLU A 168 -23.52 -15.41 14.76
CA GLU A 168 -24.39 -16.40 15.41
C GLU A 168 -23.59 -17.60 15.93
N PHE A 169 -22.67 -18.14 15.12
CA PHE A 169 -21.82 -19.27 15.51
C PHE A 169 -20.86 -18.90 16.64
N ALA A 170 -20.26 -17.71 16.56
CA ALA A 170 -19.36 -17.20 17.61
C ALA A 170 -20.12 -17.02 18.95
N GLU A 171 -21.30 -16.41 18.92
CA GLU A 171 -22.12 -16.19 20.15
C GLU A 171 -22.62 -17.51 20.76
N GLN A 172 -23.02 -18.47 19.92
CA GLN A 172 -23.53 -19.78 20.40
C GLN A 172 -22.43 -20.61 21.09
N ASN A 173 -21.18 -20.45 20.69
CA ASN A 173 -20.04 -21.23 21.17
C ASN A 173 -19.05 -20.40 22.01
N ASP A 174 -19.35 -19.12 22.29
CA ASP A 174 -18.50 -18.19 23.04
C ASP A 174 -17.09 -18.02 22.44
N LEU A 175 -17.01 -18.01 21.11
CA LEU A 175 -15.74 -17.91 20.36
C LEU A 175 -15.25 -16.46 20.27
N LYS A 176 -13.98 -16.25 20.54
CA LYS A 176 -13.25 -14.98 20.36
C LYS A 176 -11.93 -15.18 19.65
N THR A 177 -11.28 -16.31 19.86
CA THR A 177 -9.94 -16.62 19.35
C THR A 177 -9.97 -17.86 18.48
N MET A 178 -8.90 -18.05 17.69
CA MET A 178 -8.70 -19.28 16.93
C MET A 178 -8.51 -20.49 17.85
N SER A 179 -7.96 -20.28 19.05
CA SER A 179 -7.87 -21.34 20.07
C SER A 179 -9.24 -21.77 20.59
N ASP A 180 -10.19 -20.83 20.79
CA ASP A 180 -11.57 -21.19 21.19
C ASP A 180 -12.23 -22.10 20.15
N LEU A 181 -12.05 -21.79 18.86
CA LEU A 181 -12.57 -22.63 17.77
C LEU A 181 -11.95 -24.04 17.81
N ALA A 182 -10.64 -24.13 18.06
CA ALA A 182 -9.95 -25.41 18.15
C ALA A 182 -10.41 -26.25 19.35
N GLU A 183 -10.77 -25.62 20.47
CA GLU A 183 -11.26 -26.29 21.68
C GLU A 183 -12.62 -26.97 21.47
N LEU A 184 -13.39 -26.61 20.45
CA LEU A 184 -14.63 -27.32 20.11
C LEU A 184 -14.35 -28.76 19.68
N GLY A 185 -13.17 -29.03 19.12
CA GLY A 185 -12.74 -30.37 18.70
C GLY A 185 -13.55 -30.97 17.55
N GLU A 186 -14.23 -30.14 16.79
CA GLU A 186 -15.04 -30.56 15.62
C GLU A 186 -14.27 -30.28 14.33
N PRO A 187 -14.40 -31.15 13.30
CA PRO A 187 -13.80 -30.87 11.98
C PRO A 187 -14.41 -29.60 11.36
N VAL A 188 -13.54 -28.74 10.81
CA VAL A 188 -13.90 -27.45 10.22
C VAL A 188 -13.81 -27.49 8.70
N THR A 189 -14.81 -26.94 8.02
CA THR A 189 -14.72 -26.62 6.57
C THR A 189 -14.30 -25.17 6.39
N LEU A 190 -13.30 -24.93 5.52
CA LEU A 190 -12.67 -23.62 5.33
C LEU A 190 -12.91 -23.11 3.91
N ALA A 191 -13.48 -21.90 3.74
CA ALA A 191 -13.45 -21.17 2.48
C ALA A 191 -12.22 -20.27 2.44
N ALA A 192 -11.39 -20.37 1.40
CA ALA A 192 -10.12 -19.65 1.33
C ALA A 192 -9.64 -19.49 -0.12
N ALA A 193 -8.46 -18.86 -0.29
CA ALA A 193 -7.73 -18.80 -1.54
C ALA A 193 -7.34 -20.20 -2.04
N GLU A 194 -7.18 -20.36 -3.35
CA GLU A 194 -6.92 -21.66 -4.00
C GLU A 194 -5.66 -22.35 -3.46
N ASP A 195 -4.63 -21.55 -3.12
CA ASP A 195 -3.34 -22.03 -2.61
C ASP A 195 -3.29 -22.27 -1.09
N CYS A 196 -4.34 -21.92 -0.35
CA CYS A 196 -4.41 -22.05 1.11
C CYS A 196 -4.01 -23.44 1.63
N SER A 197 -4.36 -24.49 0.90
CA SER A 197 -4.04 -25.88 1.28
C SER A 197 -2.55 -26.18 1.39
N GLN A 198 -1.69 -25.33 0.81
CA GLN A 198 -0.23 -25.50 0.76
C GLN A 198 0.53 -24.44 1.58
N ARG A 199 -0.18 -23.48 2.17
CA ARG A 199 0.40 -22.35 2.87
C ARG A 199 0.52 -22.60 4.38
N SER A 200 1.68 -22.20 4.92
CA SER A 200 1.96 -22.27 6.37
C SER A 200 1.17 -21.24 7.18
N ASP A 201 0.73 -20.15 6.57
CA ASP A 201 -0.12 -19.11 7.16
C ASP A 201 -1.63 -19.35 6.91
N CYS A 202 -1.98 -20.53 6.40
CA CYS A 202 -3.37 -20.92 6.13
C CYS A 202 -3.61 -22.35 6.65
N LYS A 203 -4.08 -23.30 5.82
CA LYS A 203 -4.44 -24.64 6.29
C LYS A 203 -3.34 -25.32 7.11
N LEU A 204 -2.11 -25.35 6.60
CA LEU A 204 -1.01 -26.07 7.28
C LEU A 204 -0.74 -25.49 8.67
N GLY A 205 -0.72 -24.16 8.80
CA GLY A 205 -0.52 -23.50 10.09
C GLY A 205 -1.72 -23.64 11.03
N LEU A 206 -2.94 -23.57 10.52
CA LEU A 206 -4.15 -23.82 11.32
C LEU A 206 -4.15 -25.22 11.92
N GLU A 207 -3.71 -26.23 11.18
CA GLU A 207 -3.59 -27.61 11.67
C GLU A 207 -2.40 -27.77 12.62
N GLU A 208 -1.24 -27.18 12.33
CA GLU A 208 -0.02 -27.35 13.11
C GLU A 208 -0.03 -26.52 14.42
N VAL A 209 -0.40 -25.24 14.34
CA VAL A 209 -0.32 -24.28 15.46
C VAL A 209 -1.54 -24.38 16.36
N TYR A 210 -2.74 -24.39 15.74
CA TYR A 210 -4.00 -24.42 16.48
C TYR A 210 -4.53 -25.84 16.74
N GLY A 211 -4.10 -26.83 15.96
CA GLY A 211 -4.59 -28.19 16.07
C GLY A 211 -5.99 -28.39 15.48
N LEU A 212 -6.42 -27.47 14.63
CA LEU A 212 -7.70 -27.57 13.91
C LEU A 212 -7.67 -28.77 12.94
N GLU A 213 -8.77 -29.50 12.85
CA GLU A 213 -8.98 -30.52 11.82
C GLU A 213 -9.69 -29.86 10.64
N ILE A 214 -8.92 -29.40 9.60
CA ILE A 214 -9.52 -28.84 8.38
C ILE A 214 -9.94 -29.97 7.44
N SER A 215 -11.22 -30.33 7.52
CA SER A 215 -11.81 -31.43 6.77
C SER A 215 -11.86 -31.17 5.26
N LYS A 216 -12.02 -29.91 4.88
CA LYS A 216 -12.11 -29.46 3.48
C LYS A 216 -11.73 -28.00 3.32
N VAL A 217 -11.08 -27.66 2.20
CA VAL A 217 -10.89 -26.27 1.76
C VAL A 217 -11.70 -26.05 0.49
N GLU A 218 -12.60 -25.07 0.52
CA GLU A 218 -13.35 -24.59 -0.64
C GLU A 218 -12.61 -23.39 -1.24
N PRO A 219 -12.16 -23.46 -2.50
CA PRO A 219 -11.36 -22.41 -3.14
C PRO A 219 -12.25 -21.25 -3.61
N LEU A 220 -12.87 -20.55 -2.66
CA LEU A 220 -13.79 -19.44 -2.94
C LEU A 220 -13.08 -18.07 -2.95
N GLY A 221 -11.82 -18.02 -2.56
CA GLY A 221 -10.95 -16.83 -2.58
C GLY A 221 -10.80 -16.15 -1.22
N PHE A 222 -9.83 -15.26 -1.12
CA PHE A 222 -9.54 -14.45 0.06
C PHE A 222 -10.54 -13.30 0.17
N GLY A 223 -11.34 -13.23 1.22
CA GLY A 223 -12.27 -12.14 1.52
C GLY A 223 -13.36 -11.89 0.47
N THR A 224 -13.57 -12.81 -0.46
CA THR A 224 -14.53 -12.64 -1.55
C THR A 224 -15.98 -12.72 -1.08
N THR A 225 -16.89 -12.18 -1.87
CA THR A 225 -18.34 -12.39 -1.66
C THR A 225 -18.69 -13.87 -1.59
N GLY A 226 -18.04 -14.73 -2.41
CA GLY A 226 -18.25 -16.18 -2.38
C GLY A 226 -17.90 -16.80 -1.03
N THR A 227 -16.77 -16.42 -0.42
CA THR A 227 -16.34 -16.86 0.92
C THR A 227 -17.35 -16.44 1.98
N LYS A 228 -17.80 -15.18 1.95
CA LYS A 228 -18.76 -14.63 2.92
C LYS A 228 -20.14 -15.23 2.77
N ASP A 229 -20.61 -15.47 1.54
CA ASP A 229 -21.91 -16.11 1.29
C ASP A 229 -21.91 -17.58 1.74
N ALA A 230 -20.79 -18.30 1.55
CA ALA A 230 -20.63 -19.67 2.02
C ALA A 230 -20.68 -19.76 3.57
N LEU A 231 -20.06 -18.80 4.28
CA LEU A 231 -20.17 -18.67 5.73
C LEU A 231 -21.63 -18.43 6.17
N LYS A 232 -22.29 -17.43 5.61
CA LYS A 232 -23.67 -17.07 5.97
C LYS A 232 -24.68 -18.18 5.67
N SER A 233 -24.44 -18.97 4.64
CA SER A 233 -25.29 -20.11 4.28
C SER A 233 -25.01 -21.36 5.10
N GLY A 234 -23.94 -21.39 5.88
CA GLY A 234 -23.48 -22.58 6.61
C GLY A 234 -22.90 -23.67 5.69
N GLU A 235 -22.45 -23.31 4.49
CA GLU A 235 -21.72 -24.23 3.61
C GLU A 235 -20.31 -24.47 4.11
N VAL A 236 -19.70 -23.47 4.77
CA VAL A 236 -18.43 -23.55 5.47
C VAL A 236 -18.52 -22.99 6.88
N ASP A 237 -17.62 -23.44 7.74
CA ASP A 237 -17.57 -23.06 9.16
C ASP A 237 -16.63 -21.87 9.39
N LEU A 238 -15.58 -21.75 8.58
CA LEU A 238 -14.51 -20.76 8.69
C LEU A 238 -14.23 -20.12 7.34
N GLY A 239 -13.97 -18.83 7.30
CA GLY A 239 -13.63 -18.11 6.06
C GLY A 239 -12.36 -17.30 6.19
N GLN A 240 -11.47 -17.40 5.21
CA GLN A 240 -10.28 -16.58 5.11
C GLN A 240 -10.64 -15.17 4.63
N VAL A 241 -10.23 -14.15 5.39
CA VAL A 241 -10.51 -12.72 5.17
C VAL A 241 -9.28 -11.88 5.54
N GLY A 242 -9.33 -10.57 5.35
CA GLY A 242 -8.32 -9.63 5.86
C GLY A 242 -8.74 -9.00 7.19
N THR A 243 -7.79 -8.61 8.02
CA THR A 243 -8.07 -7.89 9.27
C THR A 243 -8.73 -6.53 9.04
N SER A 244 -8.49 -5.89 7.89
CA SER A 244 -9.10 -4.61 7.49
C SER A 244 -10.37 -4.75 6.62
N ASP A 245 -10.98 -5.96 6.56
CA ASP A 245 -12.18 -6.18 5.75
C ASP A 245 -13.40 -5.44 6.30
N ALA A 246 -13.69 -4.28 5.72
CA ALA A 246 -14.74 -3.35 6.13
C ALA A 246 -16.17 -3.93 6.04
N THR A 247 -16.35 -5.08 5.39
CA THR A 247 -17.71 -5.64 5.19
C THR A 247 -18.14 -6.58 6.28
N LEU A 248 -17.23 -7.05 7.15
CA LEU A 248 -17.50 -8.10 8.13
C LEU A 248 -18.68 -7.75 9.05
N GLU A 249 -18.70 -6.52 9.56
CA GLU A 249 -19.79 -6.09 10.44
C GLU A 249 -21.14 -6.08 9.73
N THR A 250 -21.18 -5.58 8.49
CA THR A 250 -22.43 -5.51 7.70
C THR A 250 -22.91 -6.88 7.20
N GLU A 251 -22.01 -7.86 7.18
CA GLU A 251 -22.28 -9.24 6.75
C GLU A 251 -22.53 -10.18 7.95
N ASP A 252 -22.64 -9.64 9.19
CA ASP A 252 -22.78 -10.41 10.42
C ASP A 252 -21.68 -11.47 10.63
N LEU A 253 -20.46 -11.12 10.21
CA LEU A 253 -19.26 -11.91 10.40
C LEU A 253 -18.39 -11.30 11.51
N VAL A 254 -17.60 -12.12 12.18
CA VAL A 254 -16.64 -11.68 13.21
C VAL A 254 -15.30 -12.36 12.97
N LEU A 255 -14.23 -11.60 13.15
CA LEU A 255 -12.86 -12.14 13.15
C LEU A 255 -12.64 -12.94 14.44
N LEU A 256 -11.95 -14.06 14.31
CA LEU A 256 -11.33 -14.72 15.45
C LEU A 256 -9.89 -14.19 15.60
N GLU A 257 -9.53 -13.85 16.82
CA GLU A 257 -8.18 -13.38 17.16
C GLU A 257 -7.15 -14.49 16.93
N ASP A 258 -6.03 -14.13 16.29
CA ASP A 258 -4.88 -15.02 16.09
C ASP A 258 -4.01 -15.06 17.36
N ASP A 259 -4.52 -15.66 18.42
CA ASP A 259 -3.95 -15.67 19.78
C ASP A 259 -2.65 -16.49 19.92
N LYS A 260 -2.24 -17.20 18.87
CA LYS A 260 -0.96 -17.92 18.80
C LYS A 260 -0.01 -17.35 17.73
N GLU A 261 -0.33 -16.18 17.20
CA GLU A 261 0.54 -15.44 16.29
C GLU A 261 0.98 -16.28 15.08
N LEU A 262 0.03 -16.94 14.41
CA LEU A 262 0.25 -17.68 13.17
C LEU A 262 0.61 -16.75 12.01
N GLN A 263 0.00 -15.55 11.98
CA GLN A 263 0.14 -14.62 10.88
C GLN A 263 1.36 -13.72 11.07
N ASN A 264 2.05 -13.39 9.98
CA ASN A 264 3.11 -12.40 10.02
C ASN A 264 2.55 -10.99 10.20
N ALA A 265 3.37 -10.08 10.72
CA ALA A 265 3.02 -8.69 10.96
C ALA A 265 2.87 -7.93 9.63
N GLU A 266 1.64 -7.68 9.19
CA GLU A 266 1.31 -6.91 7.97
C GLU A 266 0.87 -5.48 8.31
N ASN A 267 1.66 -4.83 9.15
CA ASN A 267 1.49 -3.42 9.50
C ASN A 267 1.80 -2.54 8.30
N LEU A 268 1.02 -1.47 8.12
CA LEU A 268 1.33 -0.44 7.13
C LEU A 268 2.61 0.29 7.51
N VAL A 269 3.53 0.43 6.56
CA VAL A 269 4.83 1.06 6.76
C VAL A 269 5.10 2.08 5.64
N PRO A 270 5.49 3.33 5.99
CA PRO A 270 5.95 4.28 4.98
C PRO A 270 7.33 3.86 4.48
N MET A 271 7.49 3.79 3.16
CA MET A 271 8.74 3.51 2.47
C MET A 271 9.21 4.79 1.79
N VAL A 272 10.44 5.21 2.00
CA VAL A 272 10.97 6.46 1.46
C VAL A 272 12.28 6.22 0.73
N ASN A 273 12.50 6.87 -0.42
CA ASN A 273 13.80 6.85 -1.07
C ASN A 273 14.83 7.57 -0.17
N SER A 274 15.96 6.90 0.12
CA SER A 274 16.96 7.40 1.07
C SER A 274 17.60 8.72 0.63
N GLY A 275 17.76 8.93 -0.70
CA GLY A 275 18.28 10.18 -1.25
C GLY A 275 17.33 11.35 -1.02
N PHE A 276 16.04 11.14 -1.31
CA PHE A 276 14.99 12.11 -1.04
C PHE A 276 14.87 12.43 0.46
N LEU A 277 14.92 11.41 1.31
CA LEU A 277 14.83 11.59 2.77
C LEU A 277 16.03 12.36 3.33
N ALA A 278 17.23 12.11 2.82
CA ALA A 278 18.43 12.84 3.23
C ALA A 278 18.36 14.35 2.94
N GLU A 279 17.69 14.73 1.84
CA GLU A 279 17.44 16.12 1.47
C GLU A 279 16.24 16.73 2.22
N ASN A 280 15.29 15.89 2.67
CA ASN A 280 14.01 16.29 3.25
C ASN A 280 13.73 15.54 4.58
N PRO A 281 14.57 15.65 5.62
CA PRO A 281 14.48 14.80 6.82
C PRO A 281 13.16 14.97 7.61
N LYS A 282 12.47 16.10 7.49
CA LYS A 282 11.16 16.32 8.13
C LYS A 282 10.06 15.42 7.62
N VAL A 283 10.21 14.87 6.42
CA VAL A 283 9.23 13.91 5.85
C VAL A 283 9.07 12.70 6.76
N ALA A 284 10.15 12.22 7.40
CA ALA A 284 10.06 11.14 8.36
C ALA A 284 9.17 11.49 9.56
N ASP A 285 9.33 12.69 10.12
CA ASP A 285 8.54 13.14 11.27
C ASP A 285 7.04 13.19 10.90
N THR A 286 6.71 13.80 9.75
CA THR A 286 5.33 13.92 9.25
C THR A 286 4.68 12.56 9.03
N LEU A 287 5.36 11.63 8.35
CA LEU A 287 4.80 10.31 8.06
C LEU A 287 4.70 9.42 9.31
N ASN A 288 5.69 9.48 10.21
CA ASN A 288 5.66 8.75 11.47
C ASN A 288 4.57 9.26 12.42
N GLU A 289 4.30 10.56 12.46
CA GLU A 289 3.19 11.12 13.24
C GLU A 289 1.85 10.54 12.79
N MET A 290 1.61 10.50 11.49
CA MET A 290 0.40 9.87 10.93
C MET A 290 0.34 8.37 11.24
N SER A 291 1.44 7.62 11.02
CA SER A 291 1.51 6.18 11.29
C SER A 291 1.20 5.87 12.76
N SER A 292 1.70 6.66 13.70
CA SER A 292 1.50 6.44 15.14
C SER A 292 0.05 6.53 15.62
N GLY A 293 -0.82 7.19 14.85
CA GLY A 293 -2.23 7.37 15.17
C GLY A 293 -3.20 6.52 14.34
N LEU A 294 -2.70 5.72 13.40
CA LEU A 294 -3.51 4.93 12.48
C LEU A 294 -3.72 3.50 13.02
N THR A 295 -4.99 3.15 13.28
CA THR A 295 -5.39 1.82 13.76
C THR A 295 -6.01 0.98 12.64
N THR A 296 -6.09 -0.34 12.84
CA THR A 296 -6.78 -1.26 11.90
C THR A 296 -8.27 -0.91 11.76
N GLU A 297 -8.92 -0.46 12.84
CA GLU A 297 -10.32 -0.02 12.81
C GLU A 297 -10.49 1.25 11.96
N ASP A 298 -9.62 2.25 12.13
CA ASP A 298 -9.60 3.46 11.29
C ASP A 298 -9.46 3.09 9.80
N LEU A 299 -8.54 2.17 9.50
CA LEU A 299 -8.28 1.69 8.15
C LEU A 299 -9.50 0.99 7.54
N ALA A 300 -10.12 0.08 8.28
CA ALA A 300 -11.32 -0.63 7.85
C ALA A 300 -12.49 0.34 7.59
N ASP A 301 -12.71 1.35 8.47
CA ASP A 301 -13.75 2.38 8.25
C ASP A 301 -13.49 3.18 6.97
N MET A 302 -12.25 3.60 6.73
CA MET A 302 -11.87 4.32 5.52
C MET A 302 -12.07 3.47 4.25
N ILE A 303 -11.66 2.20 4.27
CA ILE A 303 -11.89 1.25 3.15
C ILE A 303 -13.39 1.11 2.91
N GLY A 304 -14.19 0.97 3.97
CA GLY A 304 -15.64 0.88 3.89
C GLY A 304 -16.29 2.10 3.24
N LYS A 305 -15.80 3.31 3.51
CA LYS A 305 -16.26 4.53 2.84
C LYS A 305 -16.00 4.48 1.34
N VAL A 306 -14.81 4.06 0.92
CA VAL A 306 -14.46 3.96 -0.51
C VAL A 306 -15.21 2.81 -1.19
N ASP A 307 -15.14 1.60 -0.68
CA ASP A 307 -15.62 0.40 -1.36
C ASP A 307 -17.13 0.24 -1.31
N LEU A 308 -17.75 0.54 -0.17
CA LEU A 308 -19.20 0.36 0.04
C LEU A 308 -20.00 1.62 -0.25
N LYS A 309 -19.51 2.79 0.17
CA LYS A 309 -20.23 4.07 -0.02
C LYS A 309 -19.81 4.80 -1.29
N ARG A 310 -18.75 4.36 -2.00
CA ARG A 310 -18.23 4.96 -3.23
C ARG A 310 -17.73 6.40 -3.05
N GLU A 311 -17.25 6.72 -1.87
CA GLU A 311 -16.59 7.99 -1.59
C GLU A 311 -15.22 8.02 -2.27
N LEU A 312 -14.72 9.21 -2.60
CA LEU A 312 -13.40 9.33 -3.23
C LEU A 312 -12.29 9.12 -2.20
N PRO A 313 -11.23 8.37 -2.51
CA PRO A 313 -10.10 8.17 -1.59
C PRO A 313 -9.50 9.49 -1.06
N GLU A 314 -9.42 10.52 -1.90
CA GLU A 314 -8.94 11.86 -1.51
C GLU A 314 -9.82 12.50 -0.43
N ASP A 315 -11.14 12.39 -0.54
CA ASP A 315 -12.09 12.97 0.41
C ASP A 315 -12.01 12.21 1.76
N VAL A 316 -11.96 10.88 1.70
CA VAL A 316 -11.84 10.00 2.88
C VAL A 316 -10.53 10.25 3.62
N ALA A 317 -9.41 10.33 2.90
CA ALA A 317 -8.09 10.63 3.46
C ALA A 317 -8.07 11.98 4.17
N ARG A 318 -8.62 13.02 3.53
CA ARG A 318 -8.71 14.37 4.10
C ARG A 318 -9.59 14.42 5.35
N GLU A 319 -10.77 13.79 5.31
CA GLU A 319 -11.67 13.71 6.48
C GLU A 319 -10.97 13.07 7.68
N TYR A 320 -10.24 11.98 7.45
CA TYR A 320 -9.46 11.31 8.50
C TYR A 320 -8.38 12.23 9.09
N LEU A 321 -7.56 12.84 8.23
CA LEU A 321 -6.47 13.71 8.66
C LEU A 321 -6.96 14.95 9.41
N ASP A 322 -8.02 15.61 8.91
CA ASP A 322 -8.70 16.74 9.59
C ASP A 322 -9.23 16.30 10.97
N GLY A 323 -9.86 15.11 11.03
CA GLY A 323 -10.41 14.55 12.28
C GLY A 323 -9.36 14.25 13.33
N LYS A 324 -8.14 13.89 12.92
CA LYS A 324 -6.99 13.67 13.80
C LYS A 324 -6.17 14.97 14.06
N GLY A 325 -6.46 16.07 13.35
CA GLY A 325 -5.77 17.36 13.50
C GLY A 325 -4.36 17.35 12.89
N LEU A 326 -4.14 16.54 11.86
CA LEU A 326 -2.85 16.38 11.17
C LEU A 326 -2.69 17.34 9.98
N ILE A 327 -3.78 17.94 9.49
CA ILE A 327 -3.80 19.00 8.46
C ILE A 327 -4.76 20.09 8.86
#